data_538a5527b97313df1947c8f4b2226eea
#
_entry.id   538a5527b97313df1947c8f4b2226eea
#
_cell.length_a   1.000
_cell.length_b   1.000
_cell.length_c   1.000
_cell.angle_alpha   90.00
_cell.angle_beta   90.00
_cell.angle_gamma   90.00
#
_symmetry.space_group_name_H-M   'P 1'
#
loop_
_entity.id
_entity.type
_entity.pdbx_description
1 polymer ?
#
loop_
_entity_poly.entity_id
_entity_poly.type
_entity_poly.pdbx_seq_one_letter_code
_entity_poly.pdbx_strand_id
1 'polypeptide(L)'
;MLRKFTLISNNICYGPCPEPSDEIEQRLTVAASGRVWFTGYVFGEVPGKHPVGRKAYSNIDAASAQKLLDLLERYFSDEYLIPMATDVGSWTLYLHDGEAKKVYQGSLCADLTVNDTALSWCMRSLIPIEGLMVFDGNMVM
;
A
#
# COMPACT_ATOMS: atom_id res chain seq x y z
N MET A 1 -8.99 -18.39 0.91
CA MET A 1 -7.54 -18.12 0.79
C MET A 1 -7.30 -16.96 -0.16
N LEU A 2 -6.57 -15.97 0.28
CA LEU A 2 -6.29 -14.79 -0.55
C LEU A 2 -5.38 -15.15 -1.71
N ARG A 3 -5.68 -14.61 -2.88
CA ARG A 3 -4.89 -14.81 -4.10
C ARG A 3 -4.05 -13.61 -4.46
N LYS A 4 -4.50 -12.40 -4.09
CA LYS A 4 -3.72 -11.19 -4.31
C LYS A 4 -4.29 -10.05 -3.47
N PHE A 5 -3.49 -9.00 -3.30
CA PHE A 5 -3.96 -7.76 -2.76
C PHE A 5 -3.53 -6.60 -3.64
N THR A 6 -4.31 -5.52 -3.60
CA THR A 6 -3.95 -4.25 -4.22
C THR A 6 -4.07 -3.18 -3.15
N LEU A 7 -2.99 -2.45 -2.93
CA LEU A 7 -2.94 -1.36 -1.96
C LEU A 7 -2.71 -0.05 -2.69
N ILE A 8 -3.64 0.88 -2.55
CA ILE A 8 -3.53 2.22 -3.11
C ILE A 8 -3.27 3.16 -1.94
N SER A 9 -2.10 3.81 -1.95
CA SER A 9 -1.70 4.77 -0.93
C SER A 9 -1.60 6.15 -1.55
N ASN A 10 -2.24 7.14 -0.93
CA ASN A 10 -2.27 8.51 -1.44
C ASN A 10 -1.93 9.46 -0.30
N ASN A 11 -0.89 10.27 -0.47
CA ASN A 11 -0.41 11.16 0.58
C ASN A 11 -0.84 12.61 0.40
N ILE A 12 -1.82 12.88 -0.47
CA ILE A 12 -2.37 14.24 -0.60
C ILE A 12 -3.12 14.58 0.68
N CYS A 13 -2.76 15.69 1.29
CA CYS A 13 -3.37 16.16 2.54
C CYS A 13 -3.39 17.69 2.54
N TYR A 14 -3.98 18.26 3.58
CA TYR A 14 -3.93 19.70 3.76
C TYR A 14 -2.50 20.10 4.13
N GLY A 15 -2.03 21.19 3.54
CA GLY A 15 -0.69 21.68 3.80
C GLY A 15 -0.07 22.27 2.55
N PRO A 16 1.27 22.38 2.50
CA PRO A 16 1.95 22.92 1.31
C PRO A 16 1.63 22.08 0.09
N CYS A 17 1.43 22.77 -1.04
CA CYS A 17 1.17 22.09 -2.31
C CYS A 17 2.39 21.24 -2.71
N PRO A 18 2.19 20.00 -3.15
CA PRO A 18 3.29 19.18 -3.63
C PRO A 18 3.96 19.78 -4.85
N GLU A 19 5.24 19.46 -5.05
CA GLU A 19 5.93 19.81 -6.28
C GLU A 19 5.47 18.88 -7.40
N PRO A 20 5.56 19.31 -8.67
CA PRO A 20 5.11 18.47 -9.78
C PRO A 20 5.76 17.10 -9.85
N SER A 21 6.99 16.96 -9.37
CA SER A 21 7.72 15.69 -9.37
C SER A 21 7.47 14.83 -8.13
N ASP A 22 6.72 15.33 -7.15
CA ASP A 22 6.44 14.57 -5.94
C ASP A 22 5.50 13.41 -6.23
N GLU A 23 5.89 12.23 -5.77
CA GLU A 23 5.05 11.04 -5.87
C GLU A 23 3.94 11.12 -4.82
N ILE A 24 2.70 11.16 -5.27
CA ILE A 24 1.56 11.41 -4.37
C ILE A 24 0.65 10.20 -4.23
N GLU A 25 0.71 9.26 -5.14
CA GLU A 25 -0.12 8.06 -5.07
C GLU A 25 0.67 6.86 -5.54
N GLN A 26 0.47 5.74 -4.88
CA GLN A 26 1.09 4.48 -5.24
C GLN A 26 0.03 3.39 -5.34
N ARG A 27 0.16 2.53 -6.34
CA ARG A 27 -0.67 1.34 -6.48
C ARG A 27 0.25 0.14 -6.50
N LEU A 28 0.09 -0.72 -5.51
CA LEU A 28 0.90 -1.91 -5.33
C LEU A 28 0.01 -3.13 -5.37
N THR A 29 0.29 -4.06 -6.29
CA THR A 29 -0.43 -5.32 -6.37
C THR A 29 0.56 -6.46 -6.20
N VAL A 30 0.25 -7.39 -5.30
CA VAL A 30 1.06 -8.59 -5.06
C VAL A 30 0.16 -9.81 -5.18
N ALA A 31 0.55 -10.73 -6.05
CA ALA A 31 -0.16 -12.00 -6.24
C ALA A 31 0.49 -13.11 -5.41
N ALA A 32 -0.30 -14.13 -5.08
CA ALA A 32 0.19 -15.29 -4.31
C ALA A 32 1.35 -16.00 -5.01
N SER A 33 1.45 -15.88 -6.34
CA SER A 33 2.55 -16.43 -7.11
C SER A 33 3.87 -15.71 -6.90
N GLY A 34 3.86 -14.53 -6.30
CA GLY A 34 5.05 -13.71 -6.09
C GLY A 34 5.19 -12.57 -7.09
N ARG A 35 4.29 -12.44 -8.04
CA ARG A 35 4.34 -11.33 -8.99
C ARG A 35 3.95 -10.04 -8.32
N VAL A 36 4.70 -8.98 -8.61
CA VAL A 36 4.51 -7.66 -8.03
C VAL A 36 4.38 -6.63 -9.15
N TRP A 37 3.31 -5.84 -9.11
CA TRP A 37 3.11 -4.71 -10.01
C TRP A 37 3.05 -3.44 -9.17
N PHE A 38 3.74 -2.41 -9.61
CA PHE A 38 3.79 -1.14 -8.91
C PHE A 38 3.66 0.02 -9.89
N THR A 39 2.86 1.01 -9.56
CA THR A 39 2.76 2.26 -10.30
C THR A 39 2.76 3.40 -9.29
N GLY A 40 3.68 4.35 -9.47
CA GLY A 40 3.73 5.58 -8.72
C GLY A 40 3.27 6.75 -9.59
N TYR A 41 2.37 7.57 -9.04
CA TYR A 41 1.83 8.75 -9.73
C TYR A 41 2.40 10.00 -9.08
N VAL A 42 2.82 10.96 -9.91
CA VAL A 42 3.32 12.24 -9.44
C VAL A 42 2.23 13.29 -9.48
N PHE A 43 2.43 14.37 -8.73
CA PHE A 43 1.45 15.45 -8.66
C PHE A 43 1.18 16.08 -10.02
N GLY A 44 2.24 16.32 -10.81
CA GLY A 44 2.13 16.89 -12.14
C GLY A 44 1.94 18.40 -12.13
N GLU A 45 1.90 18.97 -13.32
CA GLU A 45 1.78 20.41 -13.50
C GLU A 45 0.32 20.87 -13.74
N VAL A 46 -0.56 19.93 -14.11
CA VAL A 46 -1.97 20.25 -14.38
C VAL A 46 -2.80 19.84 -13.18
N PRO A 47 -3.54 20.77 -12.55
CA PRO A 47 -4.37 20.45 -11.38
C PRO A 47 -5.34 19.30 -11.66
N GLY A 48 -5.37 18.33 -10.74
CA GLY A 48 -6.27 17.19 -10.84
C GLY A 48 -5.82 16.10 -11.79
N LYS A 49 -4.68 16.26 -12.47
CA LYS A 49 -4.14 15.25 -13.37
C LYS A 49 -2.78 14.79 -12.88
N HIS A 50 -2.73 13.55 -12.43
CA HIS A 50 -1.53 12.97 -11.82
C HIS A 50 -0.94 11.92 -12.76
N PRO A 51 0.09 12.28 -13.54
CA PRO A 51 0.68 11.34 -14.48
C PRO A 51 1.51 10.27 -13.78
N VAL A 52 1.75 9.19 -14.48
CA VAL A 52 2.63 8.13 -14.00
C VAL A 52 4.04 8.68 -13.91
N GLY A 53 4.65 8.55 -12.73
CA GLY A 53 6.03 8.95 -12.50
C GLY A 53 6.99 7.79 -12.66
N ARG A 54 6.60 6.60 -12.16
CA ARG A 54 7.43 5.40 -12.31
C ARG A 54 6.56 4.16 -12.28
N LYS A 55 7.07 3.10 -12.89
CA LYS A 55 6.47 1.77 -12.82
C LYS A 55 7.56 0.77 -12.48
N ALA A 56 7.20 -0.24 -11.71
CA ALA A 56 8.11 -1.32 -11.40
C ALA A 56 7.36 -2.65 -11.50
N TYR A 57 8.08 -3.65 -11.93
CA TYR A 57 7.56 -5.00 -12.07
C TYR A 57 8.60 -5.93 -11.48
N SER A 58 8.18 -6.78 -10.56
CA SER A 58 9.13 -7.63 -9.84
C SER A 58 8.50 -8.97 -9.51
N ASN A 59 9.35 -9.88 -9.08
CA ASN A 59 8.93 -11.18 -8.56
C ASN A 59 9.59 -11.37 -7.19
N ILE A 60 8.81 -11.81 -6.23
CA ILE A 60 9.31 -12.23 -4.92
C ILE A 60 9.01 -13.71 -4.76
N ASP A 61 9.60 -14.33 -3.74
CA ASP A 61 9.31 -15.74 -3.48
C ASP A 61 7.83 -15.93 -3.19
N ALA A 62 7.25 -17.01 -3.70
CA ALA A 62 5.86 -17.33 -3.42
C ALA A 62 5.62 -17.44 -1.91
N ALA A 63 6.60 -17.94 -1.16
CA ALA A 63 6.50 -18.01 0.30
C ALA A 63 6.41 -16.62 0.94
N SER A 64 7.17 -15.64 0.42
CA SER A 64 7.11 -14.27 0.90
C SER A 64 5.76 -13.63 0.57
N ALA A 65 5.26 -13.84 -0.64
CA ALA A 65 3.95 -13.34 -1.04
C ALA A 65 2.86 -13.94 -0.16
N GLN A 66 2.92 -15.23 0.09
CA GLN A 66 1.94 -15.92 0.94
C GLN A 66 1.98 -15.39 2.36
N LYS A 67 3.17 -15.11 2.88
CA LYS A 67 3.33 -14.51 4.21
C LYS A 67 2.61 -13.16 4.31
N LEU A 68 2.77 -12.31 3.30
CA LEU A 68 2.10 -11.01 3.28
C LEU A 68 0.58 -11.18 3.23
N LEU A 69 0.09 -12.06 2.37
CA LEU A 69 -1.34 -12.32 2.27
C LEU A 69 -1.91 -12.88 3.58
N ASP A 70 -1.19 -13.78 4.23
CA ASP A 70 -1.63 -14.37 5.52
C ASP A 70 -1.70 -13.30 6.61
N LEU A 71 -0.73 -12.39 6.66
CA LEU A 71 -0.73 -11.31 7.64
C LEU A 71 -1.91 -10.36 7.41
N LEU A 72 -2.20 -10.02 6.16
CA LEU A 72 -3.33 -9.17 5.82
C LEU A 72 -4.65 -9.87 6.18
N GLU A 73 -4.78 -11.14 5.85
CA GLU A 73 -5.97 -11.89 6.16
C GLU A 73 -6.21 -11.96 7.67
N ARG A 74 -5.15 -12.17 8.46
CA ARG A 74 -5.27 -12.19 9.92
C ARG A 74 -5.69 -10.85 10.49
N TYR A 75 -5.10 -9.77 10.00
CA TYR A 75 -5.44 -8.43 10.52
C TYR A 75 -6.90 -8.10 10.25
N PHE A 76 -7.41 -8.43 9.07
CA PHE A 76 -8.75 -8.03 8.63
C PHE A 76 -9.82 -9.12 8.77
N SER A 77 -9.51 -10.26 9.40
CA SER A 77 -10.46 -11.37 9.49
C SER A 77 -11.51 -11.20 10.58
N ASP A 78 -11.12 -10.65 11.72
CA ASP A 78 -11.99 -10.51 12.90
C ASP A 78 -12.14 -9.05 13.30
N GLU A 79 -12.05 -8.80 14.60
CA GLU A 79 -12.04 -7.44 15.11
C GLU A 79 -10.69 -6.80 14.77
N TYR A 80 -10.73 -5.72 14.01
CA TYR A 80 -9.55 -4.99 13.65
C TYR A 80 -9.72 -3.51 13.94
N LEU A 81 -8.61 -2.86 14.25
CA LEU A 81 -8.58 -1.43 14.50
C LEU A 81 -7.86 -0.75 13.35
N ILE A 82 -8.56 0.13 12.63
CA ILE A 82 -7.96 0.92 11.56
C ILE A 82 -7.68 2.31 12.12
N PRO A 83 -6.39 2.69 12.24
CA PRO A 83 -6.05 4.05 12.67
C PRO A 83 -6.57 5.09 11.70
N MET A 84 -7.19 6.14 12.23
CA MET A 84 -7.74 7.24 11.44
C MET A 84 -7.20 8.55 11.99
N ALA A 85 -6.86 9.45 11.07
CA ALA A 85 -6.38 10.77 11.42
C ALA A 85 -6.85 11.78 10.38
N THR A 86 -6.88 13.06 10.75
CA THR A 86 -7.16 14.14 9.82
C THR A 86 -5.84 14.73 9.31
N ASP A 87 -5.88 15.43 8.17
CA ASP A 87 -4.74 16.12 7.57
C ASP A 87 -3.58 15.20 7.20
N VAL A 88 -3.87 13.92 6.95
CA VAL A 88 -2.90 12.97 6.41
C VAL A 88 -3.51 12.30 5.19
N GLY A 89 -2.67 11.61 4.43
CA GLY A 89 -3.15 10.84 3.29
C GLY A 89 -3.98 9.63 3.70
N SER A 90 -4.34 8.83 2.73
CA SER A 90 -5.20 7.68 2.95
C SER A 90 -4.68 6.47 2.19
N TRP A 91 -5.16 5.29 2.60
CA TRP A 91 -4.92 4.06 1.85
C TRP A 91 -6.23 3.33 1.62
N THR A 92 -6.29 2.59 0.52
CA THR A 92 -7.39 1.70 0.19
C THR A 92 -6.80 0.33 -0.13
N LEU A 93 -7.30 -0.68 0.55
CA LEU A 93 -6.80 -2.06 0.38
C LEU A 93 -7.91 -2.94 -0.20
N TYR A 94 -7.56 -3.63 -1.28
CA TYR A 94 -8.43 -4.62 -1.90
C TYR A 94 -7.85 -6.00 -1.67
N LEU A 95 -8.63 -6.88 -1.03
CA LEU A 95 -8.24 -8.27 -0.82
C LEU A 95 -9.08 -9.17 -1.74
N HIS A 96 -8.40 -9.94 -2.58
CA HIS A 96 -9.06 -10.83 -3.53
C HIS A 96 -8.83 -12.28 -3.14
N ASP A 97 -9.91 -13.05 -2.98
CA ASP A 97 -9.83 -14.47 -2.67
C ASP A 97 -10.44 -15.34 -3.75
N GLY A 98 -10.22 -14.98 -5.00
CA GLY A 98 -10.79 -15.68 -6.14
C GLY A 98 -12.00 -14.92 -6.67
N GLU A 99 -13.19 -15.24 -6.19
CA GLU A 99 -14.42 -14.61 -6.66
C GLU A 99 -14.84 -13.39 -5.84
N ALA A 100 -14.46 -13.37 -4.56
CA ALA A 100 -14.83 -12.29 -3.66
C ALA A 100 -13.74 -11.25 -3.55
N LYS A 101 -14.17 -10.00 -3.33
CA LYS A 101 -13.27 -8.88 -3.11
C LYS A 101 -13.73 -8.11 -1.89
N LYS A 102 -12.84 -7.89 -0.94
CA LYS A 102 -13.10 -7.06 0.23
C LYS A 102 -12.29 -5.79 0.14
N VAL A 103 -12.87 -4.69 0.60
CA VAL A 103 -12.26 -3.37 0.51
C VAL A 103 -12.18 -2.75 1.90
N TYR A 104 -11.00 -2.23 2.25
CA TYR A 104 -10.76 -1.55 3.51
C TYR A 104 -10.10 -0.21 3.25
N GLN A 105 -10.36 0.78 4.10
CA GLN A 105 -9.80 2.12 3.97
C GLN A 105 -9.28 2.60 5.31
N GLY A 106 -8.24 3.41 5.27
CA GLY A 106 -7.67 4.01 6.47
C GLY A 106 -6.82 5.22 6.14
N SER A 107 -6.22 5.80 7.18
CA SER A 107 -5.34 6.97 7.06
C SER A 107 -3.88 6.57 7.10
N LEU A 108 -3.03 7.28 6.36
CA LEU A 108 -1.58 7.06 6.37
C LEU A 108 -0.98 7.65 7.64
N CYS A 109 -1.33 7.10 8.79
CA CYS A 109 -0.92 7.66 10.08
C CYS A 109 -0.22 6.67 10.99
N ALA A 110 -0.38 5.37 10.76
CA ALA A 110 0.23 4.35 11.59
C ALA A 110 0.28 3.03 10.86
N ASP A 111 1.28 2.21 11.22
CA ASP A 111 1.36 0.87 10.66
C ASP A 111 0.34 -0.05 11.35
N LEU A 112 0.02 -1.14 10.68
CA LEU A 112 -0.86 -2.18 11.18
C LEU A 112 0.00 -3.33 11.67
N THR A 113 -0.26 -3.84 12.87
CA THR A 113 0.60 -4.83 13.50
C THR A 113 -0.18 -6.11 13.81
N VAL A 114 0.39 -7.25 13.43
CA VAL A 114 -0.14 -8.58 13.72
C VAL A 114 0.95 -9.38 14.44
N ASN A 115 0.69 -9.78 15.69
CA ASN A 115 1.65 -10.57 16.48
C ASN A 115 3.06 -9.96 16.45
N ASP A 116 3.16 -8.68 16.75
CA ASP A 116 4.39 -7.91 16.79
C ASP A 116 5.06 -7.72 15.42
N THR A 117 4.40 -8.10 14.34
CA THR A 117 4.90 -7.86 12.99
C THR A 117 4.18 -6.67 12.38
N ALA A 118 4.94 -5.64 12.04
CA ALA A 118 4.41 -4.44 11.39
C ALA A 118 4.27 -4.71 9.90
N LEU A 119 3.05 -4.55 9.36
CA LEU A 119 2.76 -4.90 7.98
C LEU A 119 3.53 -4.05 6.97
N SER A 120 3.61 -2.74 7.20
CA SER A 120 4.34 -1.84 6.29
C SER A 120 5.83 -2.18 6.28
N TRP A 121 6.40 -2.43 7.45
CA TRP A 121 7.80 -2.83 7.56
C TRP A 121 8.05 -4.14 6.82
N CYS A 122 7.15 -5.10 6.98
CA CYS A 122 7.27 -6.40 6.33
C CYS A 122 7.20 -6.25 4.80
N MET A 123 6.28 -5.44 4.30
CA MET A 123 6.17 -5.18 2.86
C MET A 123 7.43 -4.51 2.31
N ARG A 124 7.96 -3.51 3.02
CA ARG A 124 9.18 -2.84 2.60
C ARG A 124 10.39 -3.77 2.61
N SER A 125 10.40 -4.75 3.52
CA SER A 125 11.49 -5.71 3.62
C SER A 125 11.45 -6.77 2.52
N LEU A 126 10.27 -7.18 2.09
CA LEU A 126 10.10 -8.29 1.15
C LEU A 126 9.95 -7.85 -0.30
N ILE A 127 9.47 -6.63 -0.53
CA ILE A 127 9.21 -6.12 -1.88
C ILE A 127 10.35 -5.18 -2.28
N PRO A 128 11.09 -5.50 -3.36
CA PRO A 128 12.27 -4.72 -3.76
C PRO A 128 11.90 -3.45 -4.56
N ILE A 129 11.09 -2.58 -3.95
CA ILE A 129 10.70 -1.31 -4.52
C ILE A 129 10.95 -0.23 -3.48
N GLU A 130 11.73 0.79 -3.83
CA GLU A 130 12.06 1.85 -2.90
C GLU A 130 10.91 2.81 -2.67
N GLY A 131 10.83 3.36 -1.46
CA GLY A 131 9.90 4.43 -1.14
C GLY A 131 8.44 4.03 -1.08
N LEU A 132 8.14 2.82 -0.68
CA LEU A 132 6.75 2.37 -0.55
C LEU A 132 6.05 3.10 0.60
N MET A 133 4.90 3.69 0.30
CA MET A 133 4.05 4.36 1.31
C MET A 133 3.32 3.37 2.20
N VAL A 134 2.77 2.35 1.61
CA VAL A 134 1.95 1.29 2.22
C VAL A 134 0.92 1.87 3.21
N PHE A 135 0.94 1.51 4.50
CA PHE A 135 -0.10 1.94 5.45
C PHE A 135 0.27 3.15 6.29
N ASP A 136 1.55 3.39 6.53
CA ASP A 136 2.00 4.45 7.43
C ASP A 136 2.60 5.66 6.72
N GLY A 137 2.51 5.67 5.42
CA GLY A 137 3.12 6.72 4.62
C GLY A 137 4.59 6.46 4.38
N ASN A 138 5.20 7.28 3.54
CA ASN A 138 6.60 7.14 3.20
C ASN A 138 7.47 7.70 4.34
N MET A 139 7.63 6.90 5.37
CA MET A 139 8.46 7.29 6.53
C MET A 139 9.91 6.95 6.22
N VAL A 140 10.55 7.78 5.45
CA VAL A 140 11.97 7.65 5.16
C VAL A 140 12.72 8.22 6.34
N MET A 141 13.40 7.34 7.02
CA MET A 141 14.19 7.72 8.18
C MET A 141 15.65 7.71 7.82
#